data_13797235ab200e799a1f47c5e3984deb
#
_entry.id   13797235ab200e799a1f47c5e3984deb
#
_cell.length_a   1.000
_cell.length_b   1.000
_cell.length_c   1.000
_cell.angle_alpha   90.00
_cell.angle_beta   90.00
_cell.angle_gamma   90.00
#
_symmetry.space_group_name_H-M   'P 1'
#
loop_
_entity.id
_entity.type
_entity.pdbx_description
1 polymer ?
#
loop_
_entity_poly.entity_id
_entity_poly.type
_entity_poly.pdbx_seq_one_letter_code
_entity_poly.pdbx_strand_id
1 'polypeptide(L)'
;MFGITADDVRAVYDRLKDRYDLVLTTTFALDEGFTVDCPILVGKAHGQIIELYEDGGDFVMDVMDAEQTKGTHWHPNDVEGAVGYIVEFMEGKSDYEMYPFRQA
;
A
#
# COMPACT_ATOMS: atom_id res chain seq x y z
N MET A 1 -19.00 -0.01 14.62
CA MET A 1 -17.99 0.75 13.89
C MET A 1 -17.36 -0.13 12.83
N PHE A 2 -17.20 0.42 11.67
CA PHE A 2 -16.70 -0.35 10.54
C PHE A 2 -15.23 0.00 10.33
N GLY A 3 -14.39 -1.00 10.40
CA GLY A 3 -12.99 -0.86 10.05
C GLY A 3 -12.79 -0.79 8.54
N ILE A 4 -11.54 -0.62 8.15
CA ILE A 4 -11.12 -0.70 6.76
C ILE A 4 -11.27 -2.14 6.28
N THR A 5 -11.67 -2.32 5.03
CA THR A 5 -11.85 -3.64 4.43
C THR A 5 -11.02 -3.78 3.17
N ALA A 6 -10.96 -5.01 2.63
CA ALA A 6 -10.32 -5.27 1.33
C ALA A 6 -10.94 -4.41 0.21
N ASP A 7 -12.25 -4.19 0.27
CA ASP A 7 -12.93 -3.35 -0.73
C ASP A 7 -12.49 -1.89 -0.67
N ASP A 8 -12.07 -1.41 0.49
CA ASP A 8 -11.52 -0.06 0.61
C ASP A 8 -10.17 0.06 -0.13
N VAL A 9 -9.35 -0.98 -0.11
CA VAL A 9 -8.11 -1.02 -0.90
C VAL A 9 -8.43 -0.96 -2.39
N ARG A 10 -9.41 -1.73 -2.83
CA ARG A 10 -9.87 -1.69 -4.23
C ARG A 10 -10.42 -0.33 -4.61
N ALA A 11 -11.13 0.34 -3.70
CA ALA A 11 -11.66 1.68 -3.95
C ALA A 11 -10.54 2.70 -4.19
N VAL A 12 -9.46 2.62 -3.43
CA VAL A 12 -8.28 3.47 -3.65
C VAL A 12 -7.69 3.22 -5.04
N TYR A 13 -7.52 1.94 -5.40
CA TYR A 13 -7.01 1.57 -6.71
C TYR A 13 -7.91 2.10 -7.84
N ASP A 14 -9.22 1.90 -7.73
CA ASP A 14 -10.17 2.33 -8.75
C ASP A 14 -10.14 3.84 -9.00
N ARG A 15 -9.87 4.62 -7.96
CA ARG A 15 -9.78 6.07 -8.07
C ARG A 15 -8.50 6.54 -8.77
N LEU A 16 -7.45 5.73 -8.79
CA LEU A 16 -6.12 6.16 -9.25
C LEU A 16 -5.61 5.40 -10.48
N LYS A 17 -6.21 4.27 -10.82
CA LYS A 17 -5.71 3.37 -11.87
C LYS A 17 -5.60 4.03 -13.26
N ASP A 18 -6.44 5.02 -13.55
CA ASP A 18 -6.43 5.71 -14.84
C ASP A 18 -5.42 6.88 -14.87
N ARG A 19 -4.88 7.26 -13.71
CA ARG A 19 -3.92 8.36 -13.59
C ARG A 19 -2.48 7.88 -13.45
N TYR A 20 -2.29 6.72 -12.84
CA TYR A 20 -0.97 6.21 -12.51
C TYR A 20 -0.88 4.72 -12.84
N ASP A 21 0.32 4.27 -13.15
CA ASP A 21 0.59 2.87 -13.41
C ASP A 21 0.73 2.12 -12.08
N LEU A 22 -0.39 1.63 -11.58
CA LEU A 22 -0.49 0.90 -10.33
C LEU A 22 -0.84 -0.55 -10.61
N VAL A 23 -0.38 -1.45 -9.72
CA VAL A 23 -0.69 -2.87 -9.79
C VAL A 23 -1.54 -3.24 -8.58
N LEU A 24 -2.57 -4.03 -8.79
CA LEU A 24 -3.40 -4.56 -7.71
C LEU A 24 -3.34 -6.09 -7.74
N THR A 25 -2.80 -6.69 -6.69
CA THR A 25 -2.92 -8.12 -6.46
C THR A 25 -4.21 -8.38 -5.70
N THR A 26 -4.78 -9.58 -5.77
CA THR A 26 -6.12 -9.81 -5.23
C THR A 26 -6.19 -10.85 -4.13
N THR A 27 -5.48 -11.95 -4.26
CA THR A 27 -5.54 -13.03 -3.27
C THR A 27 -4.23 -13.77 -3.19
N PHE A 28 -4.02 -14.44 -2.06
CA PHE A 28 -2.97 -15.43 -1.99
C PHE A 28 -3.47 -16.64 -1.17
N ALA A 29 -2.83 -17.79 -1.40
CA ALA A 29 -3.21 -19.03 -0.75
C ALA A 29 -2.52 -19.16 0.61
N LEU A 30 -3.27 -19.67 1.58
CA LEU A 30 -2.72 -20.10 2.86
C LEU A 30 -2.33 -21.58 2.82
N ASP A 31 -1.51 -22.01 3.76
CA ASP A 31 -0.90 -23.35 3.79
C ASP A 31 -1.92 -24.49 3.84
N GLU A 32 -3.12 -24.26 4.28
CA GLU A 32 -4.12 -25.33 4.46
C GLU A 32 -5.16 -25.39 3.33
N GLY A 33 -4.83 -24.86 2.17
CA GLY A 33 -5.74 -24.86 1.03
C GLY A 33 -6.79 -23.77 1.04
N PHE A 34 -6.73 -22.84 1.99
CA PHE A 34 -7.60 -21.68 2.04
C PHE A 34 -7.00 -20.54 1.22
N THR A 35 -7.87 -19.72 0.65
CA THR A 35 -7.46 -18.46 0.02
C THR A 35 -7.93 -17.30 0.87
N VAL A 36 -7.14 -16.23 0.90
CA VAL A 36 -7.48 -15.01 1.59
C VAL A 36 -7.63 -13.90 0.57
N ASP A 37 -8.71 -13.15 0.67
CA ASP A 37 -8.91 -11.95 -0.12
C ASP A 37 -8.06 -10.84 0.49
N CYS A 38 -6.88 -10.62 -0.07
CA CYS A 38 -5.93 -9.64 0.43
C CYS A 38 -5.37 -8.83 -0.73
N PRO A 39 -6.13 -7.84 -1.22
CA PRO A 39 -5.62 -6.98 -2.27
C PRO A 39 -4.47 -6.13 -1.74
N ILE A 40 -3.40 -6.07 -2.52
CA ILE A 40 -2.26 -5.21 -2.26
C ILE A 40 -2.08 -4.30 -3.46
N LEU A 41 -2.19 -3.00 -3.24
CA LEU A 41 -1.93 -1.99 -4.25
C LEU A 41 -0.45 -1.64 -4.22
N VAL A 42 0.20 -1.66 -5.37
CA VAL A 42 1.63 -1.39 -5.49
C VAL A 42 1.87 -0.30 -6.53
N GLY A 43 2.63 0.71 -6.16
CA GLY A 43 3.11 1.74 -7.07
C GLY A 43 4.62 1.87 -6.99
N LYS A 44 5.25 2.23 -8.11
CA LYS A 44 6.70 2.43 -8.18
C LYS A 44 6.99 3.77 -8.82
N ALA A 45 7.77 4.59 -8.16
CA ALA A 45 8.17 5.89 -8.65
C ALA A 45 9.40 6.38 -7.90
N HIS A 46 10.24 7.16 -8.56
CA HIS A 46 11.36 7.87 -7.94
C HIS A 46 12.34 6.95 -7.20
N GLY A 47 12.54 5.72 -7.71
CA GLY A 47 13.42 4.75 -7.06
C GLY A 47 12.85 4.16 -5.78
N GLN A 48 11.55 4.28 -5.57
CA GLN A 48 10.86 3.80 -4.37
C GLN A 48 9.63 2.98 -4.74
N ILE A 49 9.15 2.21 -3.77
CA ILE A 49 7.94 1.38 -3.90
C ILE A 49 6.98 1.80 -2.79
N ILE A 50 5.70 2.00 -3.14
CA ILE A 50 4.63 2.20 -2.17
C ILE A 50 3.67 1.01 -2.26
N GLU A 51 3.25 0.52 -1.10
CA GLU A 51 2.26 -0.56 -0.99
C GLU A 51 1.15 -0.14 -0.06
N LEU A 52 -0.08 -0.53 -0.40
CA LEU A 52 -1.25 -0.31 0.45
C LEU A 52 -2.04 -1.61 0.57
N TYR A 53 -2.34 -2.01 1.79
CA TYR A 53 -3.19 -3.17 2.06
C TYR A 53 -3.97 -2.95 3.35
N GLU A 54 -4.85 -3.90 3.68
CA GLU A 54 -5.64 -3.87 4.92
C GLU A 54 -5.13 -4.98 5.84
N ASP A 55 -5.00 -4.67 7.13
CA ASP A 55 -4.64 -5.65 8.15
C ASP A 55 -5.39 -5.31 9.44
N GLY A 56 -6.17 -6.24 9.93
CA GLY A 56 -6.88 -6.08 11.19
C GLY A 56 -7.89 -4.94 11.23
N GLY A 57 -8.42 -4.53 10.09
CA GLY A 57 -9.36 -3.42 10.00
C GLY A 57 -8.72 -2.05 9.82
N ASP A 58 -7.41 -1.99 9.57
CA ASP A 58 -6.69 -0.75 9.32
C ASP A 58 -6.02 -0.77 7.95
N PHE A 59 -5.90 0.40 7.33
CA PHE A 59 -4.96 0.52 6.22
C PHE A 59 -3.53 0.42 6.73
N VAL A 60 -2.69 -0.28 5.97
CA VAL A 60 -1.24 -0.26 6.16
C VAL A 60 -0.63 0.26 4.87
N MET A 61 0.18 1.28 4.98
CA MET A 61 0.89 1.85 3.84
C MET A 61 2.38 1.79 4.11
N ASP A 62 3.09 1.11 3.22
CA ASP A 62 4.55 0.96 3.30
C ASP A 62 5.20 1.72 2.15
N VAL A 63 6.27 2.44 2.45
CA VAL A 63 7.15 3.01 1.42
C VAL A 63 8.55 2.49 1.67
N MET A 64 9.19 2.01 0.63
CA MET A 64 10.53 1.44 0.73
C MET A 64 11.37 1.84 -0.47
N ASP A 65 12.70 1.75 -0.35
CA ASP A 65 13.58 1.93 -1.49
C ASP A 65 13.45 0.74 -2.45
N ALA A 66 13.85 0.94 -3.70
CA ALA A 66 13.71 -0.10 -4.73
C ALA A 66 14.45 -1.39 -4.38
N GLU A 67 15.52 -1.29 -3.60
CA GLU A 67 16.33 -2.44 -3.16
C GLU A 67 15.76 -3.09 -1.92
N GLN A 68 14.73 -2.49 -1.33
CA GLN A 68 14.03 -2.99 -0.14
C GLN A 68 14.95 -3.15 1.07
N THR A 69 15.89 -2.22 1.24
CA THR A 69 16.83 -2.21 2.36
C THR A 69 16.38 -1.33 3.51
N LYS A 70 15.52 -0.36 3.24
CA LYS A 70 14.97 0.56 4.23
C LYS A 70 13.57 1.00 3.83
N GLY A 71 12.80 1.44 4.79
CA GLY A 71 11.45 1.89 4.53
C GLY A 71 10.80 2.50 5.75
N THR A 72 9.55 2.85 5.59
CA THR A 72 8.70 3.36 6.66
C THR A 72 7.27 2.87 6.42
N HIS A 73 6.44 2.90 7.47
CA HIS A 73 5.04 2.55 7.32
C HIS A 73 4.17 3.40 8.23
N TRP A 74 2.90 3.52 7.86
CA TRP A 74 1.89 4.19 8.67
C TRP A 74 0.49 3.70 8.27
N HIS A 75 -0.52 4.22 8.96
CA HIS A 75 -1.90 3.77 8.81
C HIS A 75 -2.79 4.94 8.38
N PRO A 76 -3.03 5.13 7.07
CA PRO A 76 -4.02 6.11 6.64
C PRO A 76 -5.38 5.83 7.27
N ASN A 77 -6.12 6.87 7.64
CA ASN A 77 -7.36 6.72 8.38
C ASN A 77 -8.53 6.27 7.52
N ASP A 78 -8.51 6.63 6.24
CA ASP A 78 -9.63 6.38 5.34
C ASP A 78 -9.16 6.35 3.88
N VAL A 79 -10.12 6.10 2.98
CA VAL A 79 -9.83 6.05 1.54
C VAL A 79 -9.27 7.38 1.04
N GLU A 80 -9.83 8.51 1.47
CA GLU A 80 -9.35 9.83 1.04
C GLU A 80 -7.91 10.07 1.45
N GLY A 81 -7.57 9.72 2.69
CA GLY A 81 -6.19 9.83 3.18
C GLY A 81 -5.23 8.96 2.38
N ALA A 82 -5.60 7.70 2.12
CA ALA A 82 -4.78 6.79 1.35
C ALA A 82 -4.56 7.29 -0.09
N VAL A 83 -5.62 7.77 -0.72
CA VAL A 83 -5.53 8.37 -2.08
C VAL A 83 -4.55 9.54 -2.07
N GLY A 84 -4.68 10.44 -1.09
CA GLY A 84 -3.81 11.61 -0.99
C GLY A 84 -2.33 11.24 -0.86
N TYR A 85 -2.00 10.28 -0.02
CA TYR A 85 -0.62 9.82 0.16
C TYR A 85 -0.05 9.21 -1.12
N ILE A 86 -0.84 8.39 -1.83
CA ILE A 86 -0.37 7.78 -3.08
C ILE A 86 -0.13 8.84 -4.15
N VAL A 87 -1.03 9.81 -4.28
CA VAL A 87 -0.85 10.93 -5.23
C VAL A 87 0.44 11.69 -4.92
N GLU A 88 0.67 12.05 -3.67
CA GLU A 88 1.90 12.73 -3.27
C GLU A 88 3.14 11.90 -3.61
N PHE A 89 3.10 10.61 -3.33
CA PHE A 89 4.20 9.70 -3.65
C PHE A 89 4.46 9.66 -5.16
N MET A 90 3.43 9.41 -5.96
CA MET A 90 3.58 9.26 -7.41
C MET A 90 4.04 10.55 -8.08
N GLU A 91 3.70 11.71 -7.52
CA GLU A 91 4.10 13.01 -8.04
C GLU A 91 5.44 13.53 -7.47
N GLY A 92 6.08 12.74 -6.61
CA GLY A 92 7.37 13.10 -6.05
C GLY A 92 7.32 14.25 -5.05
N LYS A 93 6.16 14.46 -4.42
CA LYS A 93 5.96 15.58 -3.49
C LYS A 93 6.14 15.16 -2.03
N SER A 94 6.40 13.89 -1.78
CA SER A 94 6.58 13.36 -0.44
C SER A 94 8.06 13.23 -0.09
N ASP A 95 8.38 13.51 1.15
CA ASP A 95 9.70 13.28 1.70
C ASP A 95 9.55 12.38 2.91
N TYR A 96 9.83 11.09 2.71
CA TYR A 96 9.64 10.09 3.74
C TYR A 96 10.96 9.81 4.43
N GLU A 97 10.94 9.83 5.76
CA GLU A 97 12.05 9.41 6.57
C GLU A 97 12.08 7.88 6.60
N MET A 98 13.16 7.30 6.08
CA MET A 98 13.28 5.84 5.96
C MET A 98 14.28 5.28 6.95
N TYR A 99 13.95 4.11 7.48
CA TYR A 99 14.75 3.42 8.48
C TYR A 99 15.22 2.09 7.92
N PRO A 100 16.48 1.68 8.20
CA PRO A 100 16.98 0.38 7.75
C PRO A 100 16.10 -0.76 8.28
N PHE A 101 15.84 -1.75 7.43
CA PHE A 101 15.15 -2.95 7.88
C PHE A 101 16.06 -3.73 8.81
N ARG A 102 15.43 -4.28 9.84
CA ARG A 102 16.15 -5.10 10.80
C ARG A 102 16.54 -6.42 10.14
N GLN A 103 17.81 -6.76 10.22
CA GLN A 103 18.27 -8.06 9.75
C GLN A 103 18.23 -9.06 10.90
N ALA A 104 17.67 -10.23 10.61
CA ALA A 104 17.61 -11.29 11.59
C ALA A 104 18.99 -11.94 11.82
#